data_6e589c9fc503ccdb3ef3823572e0fab2
#
_entry.id   6e589c9fc503ccdb3ef3823572e0fab2
#
_cell.length_a   1.000
_cell.length_b   1.000
_cell.length_c   1.000
_cell.angle_alpha   90.00
_cell.angle_beta   90.00
_cell.angle_gamma   90.00
#
_symmetry.space_group_name_H-M   'P 1'
#
loop_
_entity.id
_entity.type
_entity.pdbx_description
1 polymer ?
#
loop_
_entity_poly.entity_id
_entity_poly.type
_entity_poly.pdbx_seq_one_letter_code
_entity_poly.pdbx_strand_id
1 'polypeptide(L)'
;ADYWQARVEGQFSSFWRESVYQGIVPGTQSPVESVEATWQSAPVAQLSDLVVNFRPDPSIGDGRWANNGWLQEVPNPFTKLVWDNAALVSAATAEEYGLSNGDVVTISTDSLEIEAPAWILPGQAAGVITLHLGYGREFAGRVGSDIGFNPNRVRPGSAWTAAATMSKTGTTYQLVSTQMHHALEGTGDQRHIV
;
A
#
# COMPACT_ATOMS: atom_id res chain seq x y z
N ALA A 1 4.08 -33.33 7.27
CA ALA A 1 4.61 -34.71 7.41
C ALA A 1 4.42 -35.52 6.12
N ASP A 2 3.22 -35.62 5.59
CA ASP A 2 2.84 -36.51 4.48
C ASP A 2 3.67 -36.30 3.19
N TYR A 3 3.95 -35.05 2.86
CA TYR A 3 4.81 -34.70 1.72
C TYR A 3 6.21 -35.31 1.82
N TRP A 4 6.83 -35.26 3.00
CA TRP A 4 8.16 -35.77 3.24
C TRP A 4 8.16 -37.29 3.44
N GLN A 5 7.10 -37.84 4.02
CA GLN A 5 6.95 -39.28 4.20
C GLN A 5 7.02 -40.04 2.88
N ALA A 6 6.47 -39.46 1.81
CA ALA A 6 6.53 -40.04 0.48
C ALA A 6 7.90 -39.93 -0.23
N ARG A 7 8.84 -39.16 0.33
CA ARG A 7 10.14 -38.83 -0.30
C ARG A 7 11.36 -39.33 0.48
N VAL A 8 11.14 -39.86 1.66
CA VAL A 8 12.22 -40.35 2.53
C VAL A 8 12.27 -41.86 2.46
N GLU A 9 13.40 -42.39 2.02
CA GLU A 9 13.70 -43.81 2.06
C GLU A 9 14.19 -44.19 3.48
N GLY A 10 13.51 -45.12 4.14
CA GLY A 10 13.89 -45.63 5.46
C GLY A 10 12.94 -45.25 6.59
N GLN A 11 13.47 -45.12 7.82
CA GLN A 11 12.64 -44.81 9.00
C GLN A 11 12.26 -43.33 9.05
N PHE A 12 11.12 -42.98 8.54
CA PHE A 12 10.58 -41.60 8.53
C PHE A 12 10.54 -40.97 9.91
N SER A 13 10.21 -41.71 10.95
CA SER A 13 10.07 -41.16 12.31
C SER A 13 11.40 -40.61 12.88
N SER A 14 12.53 -41.26 12.61
CA SER A 14 13.84 -40.77 13.01
C SER A 14 14.26 -39.54 12.20
N PHE A 15 14.09 -39.60 10.89
CA PHE A 15 14.35 -38.48 9.99
C PHE A 15 13.51 -37.23 10.39
N TRP A 16 12.21 -37.42 10.66
CA TRP A 16 11.33 -36.32 11.03
C TRP A 16 11.72 -35.68 12.36
N ARG A 17 12.03 -36.51 13.36
CA ARG A 17 12.48 -36.03 14.67
C ARG A 17 13.77 -35.20 14.56
N GLU A 18 14.73 -35.67 13.80
CA GLU A 18 15.98 -34.98 13.55
C GLU A 18 15.77 -33.66 12.82
N SER A 19 14.97 -33.66 11.77
CA SER A 19 14.64 -32.46 11.00
C SER A 19 13.94 -31.39 11.85
N VAL A 20 13.02 -31.80 12.71
CA VAL A 20 12.33 -30.88 13.64
C VAL A 20 13.30 -30.36 14.69
N TYR A 21 14.18 -31.21 15.21
CA TYR A 21 15.18 -30.79 16.21
C TYR A 21 16.20 -29.79 15.65
N GLN A 22 16.67 -30.02 14.44
CA GLN A 22 17.63 -29.15 13.77
C GLN A 22 16.99 -27.94 13.10
N GLY A 23 15.67 -27.94 12.88
CA GLY A 23 14.95 -26.90 12.15
C GLY A 23 15.16 -26.89 10.64
N ILE A 24 15.89 -27.87 10.11
CA ILE A 24 16.17 -28.02 8.67
C ILE A 24 16.00 -29.49 8.24
N VAL A 25 15.62 -29.69 6.99
CA VAL A 25 15.58 -31.04 6.39
C VAL A 25 16.94 -31.34 5.76
N PRO A 26 17.64 -32.41 6.20
CA PRO A 26 18.94 -32.79 5.64
C PRO A 26 18.87 -32.98 4.12
N GLY A 27 19.88 -32.53 3.40
CA GLY A 27 19.97 -32.68 1.94
C GLY A 27 19.14 -31.68 1.12
N THR A 28 18.46 -30.71 1.75
CA THR A 28 17.73 -29.64 1.05
C THR A 28 18.52 -28.32 0.93
N GLN A 29 19.78 -28.32 1.28
CA GLN A 29 20.66 -27.18 1.13
C GLN A 29 20.90 -26.91 -0.37
N SER A 30 20.70 -25.66 -0.77
CA SER A 30 21.13 -25.23 -2.08
C SER A 30 22.65 -25.22 -2.18
N PRO A 31 23.23 -25.61 -3.32
CA PRO A 31 24.67 -25.52 -3.52
C PRO A 31 25.12 -24.04 -3.36
N VAL A 32 26.31 -23.86 -2.81
CA VAL A 32 26.92 -22.55 -2.74
C VAL A 32 27.40 -22.19 -4.15
N GLU A 33 26.78 -21.16 -4.71
CA GLU A 33 27.22 -20.60 -6.00
C GLU A 33 28.05 -19.32 -5.77
N SER A 34 29.15 -19.22 -6.48
CA SER A 34 29.96 -18.01 -6.50
C SER A 34 29.36 -17.06 -7.54
N VAL A 35 28.69 -16.02 -7.08
CA VAL A 35 28.08 -15.02 -7.96
C VAL A 35 28.99 -13.79 -8.05
N GLU A 36 29.44 -13.46 -9.26
CA GLU A 36 30.04 -12.17 -9.53
C GLU A 36 28.92 -11.14 -9.75
N ALA A 37 28.77 -10.23 -8.78
CA ALA A 37 27.80 -9.17 -8.89
C ALA A 37 28.32 -8.07 -9.81
N THR A 38 27.70 -7.90 -10.96
CA THR A 38 27.89 -6.72 -11.81
C THR A 38 26.86 -5.66 -11.46
N TRP A 39 27.32 -4.50 -11.01
CA TRP A 39 26.45 -3.39 -10.70
C TRP A 39 26.18 -2.55 -11.95
N GLN A 40 24.92 -2.46 -12.34
CA GLN A 40 24.49 -1.47 -13.32
C GLN A 40 23.67 -0.40 -12.58
N SER A 41 24.06 0.87 -12.73
CA SER A 41 23.22 1.95 -12.20
C SER A 41 21.90 1.95 -12.95
N ALA A 42 20.80 1.93 -12.19
CA ALA A 42 19.49 2.09 -12.80
C ALA A 42 19.43 3.45 -13.51
N PRO A 43 18.81 3.52 -14.70
CA PRO A 43 18.58 4.80 -15.35
C PRO A 43 17.79 5.70 -14.41
N VAL A 44 18.19 6.96 -14.31
CA VAL A 44 17.41 7.96 -13.57
C VAL A 44 16.08 8.10 -14.28
N ALA A 45 14.99 7.73 -13.61
CA ALA A 45 13.65 7.90 -14.16
C ALA A 45 13.42 9.38 -14.45
N GLN A 46 13.05 9.71 -15.68
CA GLN A 46 12.56 11.05 -15.98
C GLN A 46 11.17 11.17 -15.33
N LEU A 47 11.06 12.04 -14.33
CA LEU A 47 9.80 12.33 -13.68
C LEU A 47 8.96 13.19 -14.62
N SER A 48 7.68 12.85 -14.78
CA SER A 48 6.68 13.67 -15.45
C SER A 48 6.19 14.78 -14.51
N ASP A 49 5.32 15.64 -14.99
CA ASP A 49 4.69 16.69 -14.18
C ASP A 49 3.87 16.12 -13.00
N LEU A 50 3.43 14.87 -13.10
CA LEU A 50 2.75 14.14 -12.03
C LEU A 50 3.56 12.89 -11.63
N VAL A 51 3.80 12.76 -10.34
CA VAL A 51 4.60 11.68 -9.75
C VAL A 51 3.82 10.96 -8.66
N VAL A 52 3.82 9.63 -8.71
CA VAL A 52 3.36 8.82 -7.57
C VAL A 52 4.52 8.57 -6.62
N ASN A 53 4.25 8.78 -5.32
CA ASN A 53 5.13 8.43 -4.21
C ASN A 53 4.49 7.28 -3.41
N PHE A 54 5.14 6.13 -3.39
CA PHE A 54 4.71 4.96 -2.63
C PHE A 54 5.31 5.00 -1.23
N ARG A 55 4.48 4.86 -0.20
CA ARG A 55 4.92 4.86 1.20
C ARG A 55 4.26 3.74 1.99
N PRO A 56 4.97 3.13 2.95
CA PRO A 56 4.30 2.30 3.95
C PRO A 56 3.24 3.10 4.69
N ASP A 57 2.12 2.47 4.99
CA ASP A 57 1.10 3.10 5.82
C ASP A 57 1.60 3.30 7.26
N PRO A 58 1.29 4.42 7.94
CA PRO A 58 1.73 4.66 9.32
C PRO A 58 1.25 3.63 10.33
N SER A 59 0.09 2.99 10.10
CA SER A 59 -0.51 2.03 11.03
C SER A 59 -0.17 0.59 10.68
N ILE A 60 -0.40 0.18 9.43
CA ILE A 60 -0.26 -1.22 9.00
C ILE A 60 1.03 -1.52 8.23
N GLY A 61 1.87 -0.50 8.01
CA GLY A 61 3.15 -0.62 7.32
C GLY A 61 2.99 -0.95 5.83
N ASP A 62 3.71 -1.96 5.37
CA ASP A 62 3.62 -2.52 4.03
C ASP A 62 2.54 -3.62 3.90
N GLY A 63 1.69 -3.74 4.90
CA GLY A 63 0.66 -4.76 5.03
C GLY A 63 1.03 -5.92 5.96
N ARG A 64 2.23 -5.91 6.57
CA ARG A 64 2.64 -6.93 7.55
C ARG A 64 1.72 -6.99 8.76
N TRP A 65 1.04 -5.90 9.07
CA TRP A 65 0.08 -5.80 10.17
C TRP A 65 -1.37 -5.60 9.70
N ALA A 66 -1.66 -5.81 8.42
CA ALA A 66 -3.01 -5.60 7.86
C ALA A 66 -4.11 -6.40 8.57
N ASN A 67 -3.80 -7.58 9.11
CA ASN A 67 -4.77 -8.41 9.85
C ASN A 67 -4.95 -8.00 11.33
N ASN A 68 -4.48 -6.82 11.74
CA ASN A 68 -4.67 -6.29 13.07
C ASN A 68 -5.76 -5.23 13.06
N GLY A 69 -6.97 -5.56 13.56
CA GLY A 69 -8.12 -4.66 13.59
C GLY A 69 -7.89 -3.38 14.39
N TRP A 70 -7.12 -3.44 15.47
CA TRP A 70 -6.77 -2.25 16.24
C TRP A 70 -5.95 -1.24 15.42
N LEU A 71 -5.02 -1.73 14.59
CA LEU A 71 -4.23 -0.86 13.72
C LEU A 71 -5.04 -0.33 12.54
N GLN A 72 -6.05 -1.08 12.07
CA GLN A 72 -6.98 -0.60 11.04
C GLN A 72 -7.89 0.52 11.59
N GLU A 73 -8.26 0.46 12.87
CA GLU A 73 -9.08 1.47 13.53
C GLU A 73 -8.29 2.70 14.00
N VAL A 74 -6.96 2.61 14.10
CA VAL A 74 -6.13 3.76 14.48
C VAL A 74 -6.20 4.81 13.39
N PRO A 75 -6.72 6.03 13.70
CA PRO A 75 -6.80 7.08 12.71
C PRO A 75 -5.43 7.48 12.17
N ASN A 76 -5.32 7.56 10.85
CA ASN A 76 -4.09 8.04 10.23
C ASN A 76 -3.70 9.41 10.81
N PRO A 77 -2.43 9.65 11.14
CA PRO A 77 -2.00 10.88 11.83
C PRO A 77 -2.41 12.17 11.14
N PHE A 78 -2.46 12.19 9.82
CA PHE A 78 -2.77 13.40 9.05
C PHE A 78 -4.20 13.42 8.51
N THR A 79 -4.63 12.37 7.82
CA THR A 79 -5.93 12.31 7.14
C THR A 79 -7.07 11.92 8.07
N LYS A 80 -6.75 11.29 9.21
CA LYS A 80 -7.73 10.67 10.13
C LYS A 80 -8.58 9.58 9.48
N LEU A 81 -8.14 9.08 8.31
CA LEU A 81 -8.76 7.94 7.66
C LEU A 81 -8.53 6.67 8.48
N VAL A 82 -9.51 5.78 8.46
CA VAL A 82 -9.52 4.47 9.10
C VAL A 82 -10.04 3.42 8.12
N TRP A 83 -9.55 2.19 8.24
CA TRP A 83 -10.03 1.05 7.44
C TRP A 83 -9.91 1.22 5.93
N ASP A 84 -9.06 2.12 5.46
CA ASP A 84 -8.91 2.40 4.03
C ASP A 84 -7.62 3.17 3.72
N ASN A 85 -7.28 3.22 2.44
CA ASN A 85 -6.27 4.11 1.91
C ASN A 85 -6.85 4.99 0.79
N ALA A 86 -6.19 6.10 0.51
CA ALA A 86 -6.60 7.05 -0.50
C ALA A 86 -5.39 7.52 -1.34
N ALA A 87 -5.68 8.04 -2.52
CA ALA A 87 -4.73 8.81 -3.30
C ALA A 87 -4.63 10.23 -2.71
N LEU A 88 -3.57 10.49 -1.94
CA LEU A 88 -3.37 11.79 -1.31
C LEU A 88 -2.84 12.78 -2.33
N VAL A 89 -3.54 13.89 -2.50
CA VAL A 89 -3.19 14.95 -3.46
C VAL A 89 -3.16 16.31 -2.76
N SER A 90 -2.42 17.26 -3.31
CA SER A 90 -2.45 18.64 -2.83
C SER A 90 -3.72 19.36 -3.25
N ALA A 91 -4.05 20.47 -2.58
CA ALA A 91 -5.15 21.34 -3.00
C ALA A 91 -4.96 21.87 -4.43
N ALA A 92 -3.73 22.25 -4.81
CA ALA A 92 -3.43 22.73 -6.15
C ALA A 92 -3.64 21.63 -7.22
N THR A 93 -3.17 20.41 -6.96
CA THR A 93 -3.41 19.27 -7.86
C THR A 93 -4.90 18.93 -7.93
N ALA A 94 -5.62 18.99 -6.82
CA ALA A 94 -7.05 18.75 -6.79
C ALA A 94 -7.83 19.79 -7.63
N GLU A 95 -7.44 21.06 -7.55
CA GLU A 95 -8.03 22.13 -8.36
C GLU A 95 -7.77 21.91 -9.85
N GLU A 96 -6.53 21.58 -10.24
CA GLU A 96 -6.13 21.30 -11.62
C GLU A 96 -6.95 20.16 -12.26
N TYR A 97 -7.21 19.09 -11.50
CA TYR A 97 -7.95 17.91 -11.96
C TYR A 97 -9.45 17.95 -11.62
N GLY A 98 -9.94 19.02 -10.99
CA GLY A 98 -11.35 19.17 -10.60
C GLY A 98 -11.81 18.11 -9.59
N LEU A 99 -10.97 17.79 -8.59
CA LEU A 99 -11.20 16.74 -7.60
C LEU A 99 -11.78 17.28 -6.30
N SER A 100 -12.63 16.45 -5.71
CA SER A 100 -13.13 16.58 -4.34
C SER A 100 -12.77 15.31 -3.56
N ASN A 101 -12.80 15.38 -2.22
CA ASN A 101 -12.59 14.20 -1.39
C ASN A 101 -13.57 13.10 -1.75
N GLY A 102 -13.05 11.89 -1.96
CA GLY A 102 -13.83 10.71 -2.33
C GLY A 102 -14.08 10.57 -3.83
N ASP A 103 -13.70 11.51 -4.68
CA ASP A 103 -13.74 11.29 -6.14
C ASP A 103 -12.78 10.15 -6.51
N VAL A 104 -13.27 9.19 -7.27
CA VAL A 104 -12.42 8.09 -7.75
C VAL A 104 -11.62 8.54 -8.97
N VAL A 105 -10.32 8.30 -8.89
CA VAL A 105 -9.37 8.61 -9.96
C VAL A 105 -8.71 7.34 -10.46
N THR A 106 -8.50 7.25 -11.77
CA THR A 106 -7.62 6.26 -12.38
C THR A 106 -6.20 6.83 -12.36
N ILE A 107 -5.28 6.08 -11.79
CA ILE A 107 -3.84 6.40 -11.72
C ILE A 107 -3.12 5.35 -12.55
N SER A 108 -2.34 5.80 -13.52
CA SER A 108 -1.58 4.91 -14.41
C SER A 108 -0.09 5.21 -14.31
N THR A 109 0.70 4.15 -14.20
CA THR A 109 2.16 4.18 -14.28
C THR A 109 2.62 3.18 -15.33
N ASP A 110 3.45 3.61 -16.28
CA ASP A 110 3.82 2.79 -17.44
C ASP A 110 2.57 2.24 -18.16
N SER A 111 2.34 0.93 -18.08
CA SER A 111 1.20 0.23 -18.70
C SER A 111 0.21 -0.34 -17.69
N LEU A 112 0.35 0.00 -16.42
CA LEU A 112 -0.50 -0.52 -15.32
C LEU A 112 -1.34 0.60 -14.73
N GLU A 113 -2.56 0.27 -14.32
CA GLU A 113 -3.50 1.24 -13.76
C GLU A 113 -4.24 0.69 -12.53
N ILE A 114 -4.67 1.60 -11.67
CA ILE A 114 -5.57 1.35 -10.54
C ILE A 114 -6.59 2.47 -10.42
N GLU A 115 -7.72 2.15 -9.84
CA GLU A 115 -8.67 3.12 -9.34
C GLU A 115 -8.48 3.32 -7.84
N ALA A 116 -8.53 4.58 -7.40
CA ALA A 116 -8.37 4.95 -6.01
C ALA A 116 -9.19 6.19 -5.67
N PRO A 117 -9.80 6.28 -4.47
CA PRO A 117 -10.45 7.51 -4.04
C PRO A 117 -9.41 8.58 -3.70
N ALA A 118 -9.63 9.79 -4.17
CA ALA A 118 -8.78 10.94 -3.88
C ALA A 118 -9.07 11.52 -2.50
N TRP A 119 -8.03 11.99 -1.82
CA TRP A 119 -8.12 12.76 -0.58
C TRP A 119 -7.22 13.97 -0.65
N ILE A 120 -7.81 15.15 -0.46
CA ILE A 120 -7.07 16.41 -0.49
C ILE A 120 -6.38 16.60 0.85
N LEU A 121 -5.05 16.59 0.83
CA LEU A 121 -4.23 16.73 2.03
C LEU A 121 -3.48 18.06 2.01
N PRO A 122 -3.81 19.00 2.91
CA PRO A 122 -3.03 20.23 3.08
C PRO A 122 -1.56 19.92 3.41
N GLY A 123 -0.65 20.61 2.74
CA GLY A 123 0.80 20.39 2.88
C GLY A 123 1.40 19.32 1.98
N GLN A 124 0.58 18.59 1.20
CA GLN A 124 1.07 17.74 0.13
C GLN A 124 1.66 18.59 -1.00
N ALA A 125 2.77 18.16 -1.59
CA ALA A 125 3.39 18.86 -2.71
C ALA A 125 2.51 18.79 -3.97
N ALA A 126 2.45 19.88 -4.73
CA ALA A 126 1.77 19.90 -6.02
C ALA A 126 2.47 18.93 -7.02
N GLY A 127 1.69 18.29 -7.89
CA GLY A 127 2.19 17.30 -8.84
C GLY A 127 2.62 15.97 -8.20
N VAL A 128 2.33 15.74 -6.91
CA VAL A 128 2.67 14.48 -6.23
C VAL A 128 1.42 13.81 -5.70
N ILE A 129 1.25 12.54 -6.06
CA ILE A 129 0.24 11.65 -5.48
C ILE A 129 0.94 10.74 -4.47
N THR A 130 0.50 10.69 -3.23
CA THR A 130 1.02 9.70 -2.27
C THR A 130 0.04 8.54 -2.14
N LEU A 131 0.56 7.32 -2.32
CA LEU A 131 -0.18 6.07 -2.16
C LEU A 131 0.41 5.27 -0.99
N HIS A 132 -0.40 4.98 0.02
CA HIS A 132 0.00 4.15 1.14
C HIS A 132 -0.14 2.67 0.79
N LEU A 133 0.97 1.93 0.93
CA LEU A 133 1.05 0.48 0.75
C LEU A 133 0.32 -0.25 1.88
N GLY A 134 0.09 -1.55 1.67
CA GLY A 134 -0.39 -2.46 2.72
C GLY A 134 -1.85 -2.83 2.62
N TYR A 135 -2.63 -2.10 1.85
CA TYR A 135 -4.04 -2.30 1.59
C TYR A 135 -4.31 -3.11 0.30
N GLY A 136 -5.57 -3.44 0.04
CA GLY A 136 -6.03 -4.12 -1.17
C GLY A 136 -5.51 -5.55 -1.31
N ARG A 137 -5.34 -6.28 -0.20
CA ARG A 137 -4.87 -7.66 -0.16
C ARG A 137 -6.06 -8.61 -0.16
N GLU A 138 -6.06 -9.56 -1.08
CA GLU A 138 -7.10 -10.61 -1.17
C GLU A 138 -7.03 -11.59 0.01
N PHE A 139 -5.81 -11.91 0.46
CA PHE A 139 -5.56 -12.87 1.54
C PHE A 139 -4.69 -12.24 2.63
N ALA A 140 -5.32 -11.58 3.58
CA ALA A 140 -4.67 -10.95 4.74
C ALA A 140 -5.32 -11.34 6.07
N GLY A 141 -5.96 -12.51 6.14
CA GLY A 141 -6.66 -13.00 7.34
C GLY A 141 -8.11 -12.49 7.42
N ARG A 142 -8.68 -12.52 8.62
CA ARG A 142 -10.11 -12.20 8.83
C ARG A 142 -10.42 -10.71 8.77
N VAL A 143 -9.42 -9.88 9.04
CA VAL A 143 -9.60 -8.44 9.22
C VAL A 143 -9.07 -7.65 8.03
N GLY A 144 -7.91 -8.04 7.50
CA GLY A 144 -7.21 -7.24 6.50
C GLY A 144 -7.50 -7.60 5.04
N SER A 145 -8.35 -8.62 4.77
CA SER A 145 -8.70 -8.99 3.40
C SER A 145 -9.68 -7.99 2.80
N ASP A 146 -9.47 -7.65 1.54
CA ASP A 146 -10.35 -6.79 0.71
C ASP A 146 -10.56 -5.37 1.26
N ILE A 147 -9.64 -4.87 2.11
CA ILE A 147 -9.68 -3.51 2.64
C ILE A 147 -8.83 -2.58 1.78
N GLY A 148 -9.44 -1.51 1.29
CA GLY A 148 -8.80 -0.50 0.45
C GLY A 148 -8.36 -1.02 -0.92
N PHE A 149 -7.46 -0.30 -1.57
CA PHE A 149 -6.91 -0.69 -2.88
C PHE A 149 -5.41 -1.01 -2.77
N ASN A 150 -4.89 -1.77 -3.76
CA ASN A 150 -3.51 -2.25 -3.75
C ASN A 150 -2.58 -1.40 -4.64
N PRO A 151 -1.82 -0.46 -4.08
CA PRO A 151 -0.89 0.38 -4.84
C PRO A 151 0.26 -0.39 -5.49
N ASN A 152 0.59 -1.60 -5.01
CA ASN A 152 1.65 -2.40 -5.62
C ASN A 152 1.32 -2.82 -7.06
N ARG A 153 0.06 -2.76 -7.47
CA ARG A 153 -0.35 -3.06 -8.86
C ARG A 153 0.20 -2.07 -9.88
N VAL A 154 0.46 -0.83 -9.45
CA VAL A 154 1.02 0.24 -10.30
C VAL A 154 2.45 0.62 -9.90
N ARG A 155 3.03 -0.10 -8.94
CA ARG A 155 4.38 0.15 -8.46
C ARG A 155 5.40 -0.57 -9.35
N PRO A 156 6.28 0.14 -10.09
CA PRO A 156 7.29 -0.51 -10.91
C PRO A 156 8.35 -1.19 -10.01
N GLY A 157 8.34 -2.51 -9.97
CA GLY A 157 9.26 -3.29 -9.13
C GLY A 157 9.26 -2.85 -7.67
N SER A 158 10.41 -2.43 -7.14
CA SER A 158 10.57 -1.92 -5.77
C SER A 158 10.69 -0.39 -5.69
N ALA A 159 10.34 0.33 -6.75
CA ALA A 159 10.45 1.78 -6.81
C ALA A 159 9.61 2.46 -5.72
N TRP A 160 10.12 3.55 -5.17
CA TRP A 160 9.40 4.40 -4.22
C TRP A 160 8.71 5.59 -4.90
N THR A 161 9.09 5.87 -6.15
CA THR A 161 8.51 6.92 -6.97
C THR A 161 8.38 6.44 -8.40
N ALA A 162 7.34 6.89 -9.10
CA ALA A 162 7.13 6.64 -10.52
C ALA A 162 6.47 7.83 -11.18
N ALA A 163 6.80 8.07 -12.46
CA ALA A 163 6.01 8.96 -13.29
C ALA A 163 4.58 8.40 -13.44
N ALA A 164 3.60 9.27 -13.45
CA ALA A 164 2.21 8.85 -13.53
C ALA A 164 1.34 9.80 -14.35
N THR A 165 0.19 9.29 -14.73
CA THR A 165 -0.94 10.10 -15.21
C THR A 165 -2.14 9.84 -14.31
N MET A 166 -3.04 10.81 -14.22
CA MET A 166 -4.26 10.70 -13.43
C MET A 166 -5.45 11.23 -14.22
N SER A 167 -6.59 10.57 -14.09
CA SER A 167 -7.86 11.04 -14.66
C SER A 167 -9.02 10.74 -13.71
N LYS A 168 -10.01 11.64 -13.65
CA LYS A 168 -11.23 11.44 -12.86
C LYS A 168 -12.15 10.47 -13.55
N THR A 169 -12.68 9.46 -12.83
CA THR A 169 -13.62 8.46 -13.40
C THR A 169 -15.07 8.94 -13.46
N GLY A 170 -15.44 9.95 -12.66
CA GLY A 170 -16.82 10.40 -12.49
C GLY A 170 -17.61 9.64 -11.42
N THR A 171 -17.02 8.65 -10.78
CA THR A 171 -17.60 7.95 -9.63
C THR A 171 -17.06 8.50 -8.31
N THR A 172 -17.76 8.23 -7.21
CA THR A 172 -17.34 8.63 -5.87
C THR A 172 -17.30 7.43 -4.94
N TYR A 173 -16.40 7.48 -3.98
CA TYR A 173 -16.24 6.48 -2.92
C TYR A 173 -16.23 7.14 -1.56
N GLN A 174 -16.98 6.61 -0.61
CA GLN A 174 -17.06 7.18 0.73
C GLN A 174 -15.91 6.68 1.60
N LEU A 175 -14.90 7.53 1.78
CA LEU A 175 -13.82 7.31 2.75
C LEU A 175 -14.32 7.60 4.16
N VAL A 176 -13.90 6.79 5.12
CA VAL A 176 -14.24 6.95 6.54
C VAL A 176 -13.11 7.71 7.24
N SER A 177 -13.43 8.88 7.77
CA SER A 177 -12.53 9.69 8.59
C SER A 177 -13.13 9.92 9.97
N THR A 178 -12.32 9.82 11.01
CA THR A 178 -12.74 10.13 12.39
C THR A 178 -12.79 11.62 12.69
N GLN A 179 -12.36 12.45 11.76
CA GLN A 179 -12.37 13.90 11.89
C GLN A 179 -13.00 14.52 10.64
N MET A 180 -14.24 14.99 10.78
CA MET A 180 -14.98 15.69 9.73
C MET A 180 -15.32 17.14 10.15
N HIS A 181 -14.68 17.64 11.17
CA HIS A 181 -14.97 18.95 11.77
C HIS A 181 -14.07 20.04 11.17
N HIS A 182 -14.46 20.57 10.01
CA HIS A 182 -13.79 21.71 9.39
C HIS A 182 -14.51 23.02 9.64
N ALA A 183 -15.66 22.99 10.36
CA ALA A 183 -16.45 24.18 10.72
C ALA A 183 -17.03 24.02 12.13
N LEU A 184 -17.20 25.14 12.83
CA LEU A 184 -17.95 25.21 14.08
C LEU A 184 -19.44 25.36 13.74
N GLU A 185 -20.16 24.28 13.64
CA GLU A 185 -21.61 24.29 13.43
C GLU A 185 -22.33 24.63 14.74
N GLY A 186 -23.38 25.44 14.69
CA GLY A 186 -24.29 25.72 15.81
C GLY A 186 -23.92 26.92 16.70
N THR A 187 -22.85 27.64 16.44
CA THR A 187 -22.49 28.85 17.25
C THR A 187 -23.00 30.16 16.62
N GLY A 188 -23.70 30.14 15.52
CA GLY A 188 -24.17 31.35 14.83
C GLY A 188 -23.09 32.17 14.14
N ASP A 189 -21.84 31.84 14.39
CA ASP A 189 -20.66 32.49 13.81
C ASP A 189 -19.89 31.41 13.05
N GLN A 190 -20.14 31.28 11.75
CA GLN A 190 -19.48 30.32 10.89
C GLN A 190 -18.02 30.72 10.66
N ARG A 191 -17.18 30.54 11.66
CA ARG A 191 -15.75 30.71 11.51
C ARG A 191 -15.16 29.39 11.02
N HIS A 192 -14.68 29.40 9.79
CA HIS A 192 -13.85 28.30 9.31
C HIS A 192 -12.56 28.26 10.13
N ILE A 193 -12.30 27.11 10.74
CA ILE A 193 -11.01 26.83 11.34
C ILE A 193 -10.10 26.41 10.21
N VAL A 194 -9.17 27.25 9.87
CA VAL A 194 -8.11 26.99 8.88
C VAL A 194 -7.01 26.20 9.56
#